data_f6abc231fbe8658066192f5203b6f379
#
_entry.id   f6abc231fbe8658066192f5203b6f379
#
_cell.length_a   1.000
_cell.length_b   1.000
_cell.length_c   1.000
_cell.angle_alpha   90.00
_cell.angle_beta   90.00
_cell.angle_gamma   90.00
#
_symmetry.space_group_name_H-M   'P 1'
#
loop_
_entity.id
_entity.type
_entity.pdbx_description
1 polymer ?
#
loop_
_entity_poly.entity_id
_entity_poly.type
_entity_poly.pdbx_seq_one_letter_code
_entity_poly.pdbx_strand_id
1 'polypeptide(L)'
;VHASGATAVLFDGAPTMPNTDRLFDIVDSEKISLLGVSAKYIDSVRKAGIEPRASHNLQSLHTICSTGSPLSPEGFDWVYTSVKQDVHLSSISGGTDLCACFVGGDPTRPIYRGEIQGPMLGMASDAVDDKSNSLIDQPGVAGELVCRQPFPSTPLGFWNDGRAGAPDPMQPGPKYLSAYFERIPGMWAQGDFASWTQHHGIVIHGRSDTTLNPGGVRIGTAEITRVVEQHPGVLESLVFGQE
;
A
#
# COMPACT_ATOMS: atom_id res chain seq x y z
N VAL A 1 -3.03 -7.26 16.21
CA VAL A 1 -2.15 -8.21 16.92
C VAL A 1 -2.71 -8.52 18.30
N HIS A 2 -2.86 -7.54 19.20
CA HIS A 2 -3.29 -7.81 20.58
C HIS A 2 -4.69 -8.47 20.68
N ALA A 3 -5.65 -8.01 19.85
CA ALA A 3 -7.00 -8.58 19.84
C ALA A 3 -7.06 -10.03 19.35
N SER A 4 -6.09 -10.45 18.53
CA SER A 4 -6.01 -11.84 18.01
C SER A 4 -5.19 -12.78 18.90
N GLY A 5 -4.56 -12.28 19.98
CA GLY A 5 -3.65 -13.05 20.82
C GLY A 5 -2.30 -13.38 20.17
N ALA A 6 -2.00 -12.81 19.02
CA ALA A 6 -0.73 -13.01 18.36
C ALA A 6 0.42 -12.25 19.05
N THR A 7 1.63 -12.80 18.96
CA THR A 7 2.84 -12.13 19.44
C THR A 7 3.33 -11.13 18.38
N ALA A 8 3.60 -9.88 18.80
CA ALA A 8 4.24 -8.89 17.94
C ALA A 8 5.75 -8.89 18.19
N VAL A 9 6.53 -9.09 17.14
CA VAL A 9 7.97 -8.89 17.15
C VAL A 9 8.26 -7.53 16.54
N LEU A 10 8.83 -6.63 17.33
CA LEU A 10 9.18 -5.28 16.91
C LEU A 10 10.68 -5.22 16.64
N PHE A 11 11.05 -4.72 15.49
CA PHE A 11 12.43 -4.53 15.09
C PHE A 11 12.74 -3.01 15.05
N ASP A 12 13.60 -2.56 15.95
CA ASP A 12 14.10 -1.18 16.00
C ASP A 12 15.52 -1.14 15.45
N GLY A 13 15.63 -0.93 14.14
CA GLY A 13 16.91 -0.90 13.45
C GLY A 13 16.76 -0.71 11.95
N ALA A 14 17.88 -0.57 11.25
CA ALA A 14 17.88 -0.52 9.79
C ALA A 14 17.65 -1.94 9.21
N PRO A 15 16.62 -2.17 8.41
CA PRO A 15 16.24 -3.50 7.94
C PRO A 15 17.27 -4.15 7.00
N THR A 16 18.20 -3.34 6.48
CA THR A 16 19.28 -3.76 5.57
C THR A 16 20.67 -3.73 6.21
N MET A 17 20.75 -3.56 7.53
CA MET A 17 22.02 -3.49 8.28
C MET A 17 22.02 -4.52 9.42
N PRO A 18 23.16 -5.15 9.74
CA PRO A 18 24.44 -5.10 9.00
C PRO A 18 24.39 -5.81 7.65
N ASN A 19 23.40 -6.69 7.42
CA ASN A 19 23.19 -7.46 6.21
C ASN A 19 21.81 -7.15 5.62
N THR A 20 21.70 -7.17 4.30
CA THR A 20 20.44 -6.83 3.60
C THR A 20 19.31 -7.84 3.87
N ASP A 21 19.64 -9.07 4.26
CA ASP A 21 18.69 -10.14 4.61
C ASP A 21 18.35 -10.20 6.12
N ARG A 22 18.75 -9.19 6.90
CA ARG A 22 18.59 -9.15 8.35
C ARG A 22 17.19 -9.50 8.86
N LEU A 23 16.14 -9.08 8.16
CA LEU A 23 14.77 -9.39 8.57
C LEU A 23 14.44 -10.89 8.36
N PHE A 24 15.07 -11.55 7.41
CA PHE A 24 14.90 -13.00 7.21
C PHE A 24 15.62 -13.82 8.31
N ASP A 25 16.74 -13.31 8.87
CA ASP A 25 17.32 -13.89 10.09
C ASP A 25 16.29 -13.92 11.23
N ILE A 26 15.53 -12.80 11.41
CA ILE A 26 14.49 -12.71 12.43
C ILE A 26 13.32 -13.62 12.12
N VAL A 27 12.90 -13.69 10.84
CA VAL A 27 11.85 -14.64 10.41
C VAL A 27 12.22 -16.08 10.78
N ASP A 28 13.47 -16.48 10.55
CA ASP A 28 13.95 -17.82 10.86
C ASP A 28 14.07 -18.04 12.36
N SER A 29 14.75 -17.15 13.10
CA SER A 29 15.01 -17.34 14.54
C SER A 29 13.73 -17.29 15.39
N GLU A 30 12.84 -16.33 15.10
CA GLU A 30 11.61 -16.09 15.88
C GLU A 30 10.39 -16.85 15.32
N LYS A 31 10.57 -17.62 14.25
CA LYS A 31 9.50 -18.37 13.57
C LYS A 31 8.31 -17.49 13.19
N ILE A 32 8.60 -16.36 12.58
CA ILE A 32 7.60 -15.39 12.16
C ILE A 32 6.62 -16.01 11.16
N SER A 33 5.34 -15.85 11.40
CA SER A 33 4.28 -16.33 10.51
C SER A 33 3.78 -15.25 9.54
N LEU A 34 3.86 -13.96 9.93
CA LEU A 34 3.52 -12.81 9.10
C LEU A 34 4.63 -11.78 9.17
N LEU A 35 5.23 -11.47 8.03
CA LEU A 35 6.26 -10.44 7.87
C LEU A 35 5.65 -9.19 7.23
N GLY A 36 5.69 -8.05 7.92
CA GLY A 36 5.31 -6.75 7.38
C GLY A 36 6.53 -5.94 6.98
N VAL A 37 6.62 -5.55 5.71
CA VAL A 37 7.76 -4.78 5.16
C VAL A 37 7.28 -3.71 4.16
N SER A 38 8.19 -2.82 3.78
CA SER A 38 7.92 -1.90 2.66
C SER A 38 8.23 -2.58 1.31
N ALA A 39 7.56 -2.13 0.25
CA ALA A 39 7.91 -2.52 -1.13
C ALA A 39 9.37 -2.16 -1.45
N LYS A 40 9.86 -1.05 -0.90
CA LYS A 40 11.26 -0.61 -1.04
C LYS A 40 12.26 -1.61 -0.40
N TYR A 41 11.90 -2.23 0.74
CA TYR A 41 12.73 -3.28 1.34
C TYR A 41 12.81 -4.50 0.42
N ILE A 42 11.67 -4.97 -0.09
CA ILE A 42 11.62 -6.10 -1.04
C ILE A 42 12.53 -5.82 -2.25
N ASP A 43 12.45 -4.60 -2.79
CA ASP A 43 13.24 -4.18 -3.94
C ASP A 43 14.75 -4.13 -3.62
N SER A 44 15.10 -3.67 -2.43
CA SER A 44 16.50 -3.61 -1.98
C SER A 44 17.12 -4.99 -1.85
N VAL A 45 16.40 -5.96 -1.26
CA VAL A 45 16.88 -7.35 -1.13
C VAL A 45 16.98 -8.02 -2.50
N ARG A 46 15.99 -7.79 -3.36
CA ARG A 46 16.00 -8.29 -4.74
C ARG A 46 17.19 -7.76 -5.54
N LYS A 47 17.43 -6.44 -5.52
CA LYS A 47 18.56 -5.78 -6.21
C LYS A 47 19.92 -6.25 -5.66
N ALA A 48 19.99 -6.61 -4.39
CA ALA A 48 21.20 -7.20 -3.79
C ALA A 48 21.44 -8.66 -4.22
N GLY A 49 20.54 -9.27 -5.00
CA GLY A 49 20.67 -10.65 -5.49
C GLY A 49 20.56 -11.71 -4.40
N ILE A 50 19.90 -11.39 -3.28
CA ILE A 50 19.77 -12.31 -2.15
C ILE A 50 18.59 -13.27 -2.40
N GLU A 51 18.79 -14.52 -2.05
CA GLU A 51 17.79 -15.60 -2.13
C GLU A 51 17.51 -16.18 -0.74
N PRO A 52 16.60 -15.59 0.04
CA PRO A 52 16.33 -16.02 1.42
C PRO A 52 15.94 -17.50 1.55
N ARG A 53 15.23 -18.06 0.55
CA ARG A 53 14.87 -19.48 0.50
C ARG A 53 16.07 -20.43 0.56
N ALA A 54 17.24 -19.98 0.10
CA ALA A 54 18.45 -20.81 0.04
C ALA A 54 19.24 -20.79 1.36
N SER A 55 19.05 -19.74 2.18
CA SER A 55 19.86 -19.47 3.37
C SER A 55 19.08 -19.52 4.69
N HIS A 56 17.73 -19.45 4.67
CA HIS A 56 16.89 -19.35 5.85
C HIS A 56 15.78 -20.41 5.87
N ASN A 57 15.38 -20.82 7.07
CA ASN A 57 14.19 -21.66 7.25
C ASN A 57 12.93 -20.82 7.31
N LEU A 58 12.21 -20.72 6.21
CA LEU A 58 11.00 -19.91 6.06
C LEU A 58 9.69 -20.73 6.18
N GLN A 59 9.73 -21.92 6.79
CA GLN A 59 8.55 -22.78 6.92
C GLN A 59 7.41 -22.11 7.69
N SER A 60 7.73 -21.33 8.73
CA SER A 60 6.75 -20.61 9.56
C SER A 60 6.11 -19.43 8.84
N LEU A 61 6.73 -18.90 7.79
CA LEU A 61 6.26 -17.72 7.09
C LEU A 61 5.08 -18.07 6.18
N HIS A 62 3.89 -17.58 6.51
CA HIS A 62 2.65 -17.80 5.75
C HIS A 62 2.21 -16.56 4.98
N THR A 63 2.54 -15.36 5.46
CA THR A 63 2.11 -14.11 4.85
C THR A 63 3.25 -13.09 4.82
N ILE A 64 3.36 -12.39 3.69
CA ILE A 64 4.19 -11.19 3.57
C ILE A 64 3.25 -10.03 3.23
N CYS A 65 3.22 -8.99 4.08
CA CYS A 65 2.52 -7.74 3.80
C CYS A 65 3.51 -6.71 3.27
N SER A 66 3.20 -6.10 2.12
CA SER A 66 4.01 -5.05 1.50
C SER A 66 3.23 -3.74 1.41
N THR A 67 3.81 -2.65 1.91
CA THR A 67 3.18 -1.32 1.93
C THR A 67 4.18 -0.18 1.72
N GLY A 68 3.71 1.06 1.86
CA GLY A 68 4.52 2.29 1.77
C GLY A 68 4.74 2.81 0.35
N SER A 69 4.70 1.95 -0.65
CA SER A 69 4.64 2.25 -2.08
C SER A 69 4.07 1.05 -2.83
N PRO A 70 3.61 1.21 -4.08
CA PRO A 70 3.17 0.07 -4.89
C PRO A 70 4.28 -0.97 -5.05
N LEU A 71 3.97 -2.23 -4.80
CA LEU A 71 4.91 -3.32 -5.05
C LEU A 71 5.00 -3.58 -6.56
N SER A 72 6.22 -3.54 -7.10
CA SER A 72 6.45 -3.78 -8.53
C SER A 72 6.12 -5.22 -8.92
N PRO A 73 5.70 -5.49 -10.17
CA PRO A 73 5.51 -6.85 -10.66
C PRO A 73 6.75 -7.74 -10.49
N GLU A 74 7.95 -7.18 -10.64
CA GLU A 74 9.23 -7.86 -10.42
C GLU A 74 9.43 -8.24 -8.95
N GLY A 75 8.86 -7.44 -8.02
CA GLY A 75 8.83 -7.77 -6.59
C GLY A 75 7.98 -9.00 -6.29
N PHE A 76 6.82 -9.15 -6.97
CA PHE A 76 6.00 -10.37 -6.89
C PHE A 76 6.79 -11.58 -7.40
N ASP A 77 7.40 -11.49 -8.58
CA ASP A 77 8.19 -12.58 -9.16
C ASP A 77 9.30 -13.01 -8.20
N TRP A 78 10.03 -12.06 -7.64
CA TRP A 78 11.13 -12.34 -6.73
C TRP A 78 10.66 -13.02 -5.45
N VAL A 79 9.55 -12.59 -4.85
CA VAL A 79 9.02 -13.23 -3.63
C VAL A 79 8.73 -14.70 -3.89
N TYR A 80 8.06 -15.04 -4.99
CA TYR A 80 7.70 -16.42 -5.29
C TYR A 80 8.88 -17.27 -5.77
N THR A 81 9.89 -16.67 -6.38
CA THR A 81 11.09 -17.42 -6.84
C THR A 81 12.17 -17.51 -5.79
N SER A 82 12.40 -16.48 -4.99
CA SER A 82 13.58 -16.35 -4.13
C SER A 82 13.28 -16.35 -2.64
N VAL A 83 12.01 -16.15 -2.23
CA VAL A 83 11.61 -16.20 -0.80
C VAL A 83 10.82 -17.47 -0.52
N LYS A 84 9.59 -17.57 -0.97
CA LYS A 84 8.75 -18.75 -0.70
C LYS A 84 7.61 -18.87 -1.71
N GLN A 85 7.43 -20.05 -2.28
CA GLN A 85 6.46 -20.29 -3.34
C GLN A 85 5.02 -20.36 -2.85
N ASP A 86 4.80 -20.85 -1.62
CA ASP A 86 3.49 -21.05 -0.99
C ASP A 86 3.16 -19.98 0.07
N VAL A 87 3.63 -18.75 -0.11
CA VAL A 87 3.35 -17.62 0.78
C VAL A 87 2.20 -16.75 0.24
N HIS A 88 1.34 -16.26 1.12
CA HIS A 88 0.36 -15.23 0.78
C HIS A 88 1.05 -13.87 0.72
N LEU A 89 1.28 -13.35 -0.48
CA LEU A 89 1.84 -12.01 -0.69
C LEU A 89 0.72 -10.98 -0.76
N SER A 90 0.54 -10.25 0.33
CA SER A 90 -0.47 -9.21 0.49
C SER A 90 0.15 -7.83 0.24
N SER A 91 0.07 -7.32 -0.99
CA SER A 91 0.29 -5.89 -1.21
C SER A 91 -0.90 -5.11 -0.64
N ILE A 92 -0.64 -4.06 0.13
CA ILE A 92 -1.67 -3.31 0.84
C ILE A 92 -1.50 -1.81 0.63
N SER A 93 -2.62 -1.09 0.54
CA SER A 93 -2.65 0.36 0.54
C SER A 93 -3.66 0.89 1.54
N GLY A 94 -3.25 1.87 2.31
CA GLY A 94 -4.05 2.50 3.36
C GLY A 94 -3.37 3.75 3.90
N GLY A 95 -3.66 4.14 5.12
CA GLY A 95 -3.11 5.36 5.68
C GLY A 95 -2.87 5.29 7.19
N THR A 96 -1.92 6.10 7.63
CA THR A 96 -1.59 6.23 9.05
C THR A 96 -2.77 6.76 9.85
N ASP A 97 -3.50 7.74 9.32
CA ASP A 97 -4.58 8.42 10.03
C ASP A 97 -5.77 7.48 10.28
N LEU A 98 -6.12 6.64 9.30
CA LEU A 98 -7.18 5.65 9.49
C LEU A 98 -6.71 4.38 10.20
N CYS A 99 -5.40 4.22 10.38
CA CYS A 99 -4.77 3.05 11.03
C CYS A 99 -5.26 1.70 10.46
N ALA A 100 -5.51 1.66 9.15
CA ALA A 100 -6.04 0.51 8.42
C ALA A 100 -5.65 0.56 6.94
N CYS A 101 -6.02 -0.48 6.19
CA CYS A 101 -5.86 -0.53 4.75
C CYS A 101 -7.22 -0.42 4.06
N PHE A 102 -7.33 0.36 3.00
CA PHE A 102 -8.50 0.37 2.13
C PHE A 102 -8.57 -0.87 1.27
N VAL A 103 -7.42 -1.24 0.72
CA VAL A 103 -7.27 -2.39 -0.17
C VAL A 103 -6.10 -3.25 0.28
N GLY A 104 -6.21 -4.54 0.09
CA GLY A 104 -5.20 -5.48 0.58
C GLY A 104 -5.44 -6.91 0.13
N GLY A 105 -4.82 -7.85 0.86
CA GLY A 105 -4.86 -9.27 0.55
C GLY A 105 -6.15 -9.95 0.99
N ASP A 106 -6.54 -10.96 0.22
CA ASP A 106 -7.62 -11.87 0.51
C ASP A 106 -7.11 -13.32 0.33
N PRO A 107 -6.93 -14.09 1.43
CA PRO A 107 -6.37 -15.43 1.34
C PRO A 107 -7.29 -16.44 0.64
N THR A 108 -8.53 -16.07 0.34
CA THR A 108 -9.50 -16.91 -0.37
C THR A 108 -9.46 -16.73 -1.89
N ARG A 109 -8.69 -15.75 -2.38
CA ARG A 109 -8.62 -15.39 -3.80
C ARG A 109 -7.23 -15.59 -4.38
N PRO A 110 -7.11 -15.83 -5.69
CA PRO A 110 -5.81 -15.83 -6.37
C PRO A 110 -5.07 -14.50 -6.22
N ILE A 111 -3.75 -14.56 -6.22
CA ILE A 111 -2.88 -13.39 -6.26
C ILE A 111 -2.43 -13.20 -7.71
N TYR A 112 -2.70 -12.03 -8.26
CA TYR A 112 -2.25 -11.66 -9.59
C TYR A 112 -1.04 -10.73 -9.49
N ARG A 113 -0.09 -10.94 -10.38
CA ARG A 113 1.17 -10.20 -10.44
C ARG A 113 0.94 -8.70 -10.60
N GLY A 114 1.40 -7.90 -9.64
CA GLY A 114 1.28 -6.44 -9.66
C GLY A 114 -0.07 -5.89 -9.20
N GLU A 115 -0.99 -6.76 -8.74
CA GLU A 115 -2.31 -6.35 -8.27
C GLU A 115 -2.43 -6.49 -6.74
N ILE A 116 -3.19 -5.58 -6.13
CA ILE A 116 -3.76 -5.75 -4.80
C ILE A 116 -5.08 -6.50 -4.96
N GLN A 117 -5.34 -7.51 -4.14
CA GLN A 117 -6.44 -8.43 -4.38
C GLN A 117 -7.84 -7.81 -4.27
N GLY A 118 -8.01 -6.72 -3.50
CA GLY A 118 -9.29 -6.00 -3.45
C GLY A 118 -9.52 -5.23 -2.14
N PRO A 119 -10.75 -4.76 -1.91
CA PRO A 119 -11.14 -4.06 -0.70
C PRO A 119 -10.93 -4.90 0.56
N MET A 120 -10.44 -4.27 1.62
CA MET A 120 -10.32 -4.90 2.93
C MET A 120 -11.68 -5.06 3.61
N LEU A 121 -11.79 -6.01 4.52
CA LEU A 121 -13.00 -6.24 5.30
C LEU A 121 -13.41 -4.98 6.06
N GLY A 122 -14.68 -4.59 5.91
CA GLY A 122 -15.24 -3.37 6.52
C GLY A 122 -14.97 -2.09 5.74
N MET A 123 -14.30 -2.17 4.57
CA MET A 123 -13.98 -1.04 3.70
C MET A 123 -14.80 -1.11 2.41
N ALA A 124 -15.65 -0.12 2.17
CA ALA A 124 -16.36 0.05 0.89
C ALA A 124 -15.47 0.81 -0.12
N SER A 125 -14.27 0.26 -0.37
CA SER A 125 -13.29 0.91 -1.24
C SER A 125 -13.68 0.81 -2.70
N ASP A 126 -13.43 1.89 -3.46
CA ASP A 126 -13.73 1.98 -4.88
C ASP A 126 -12.72 2.92 -5.56
N ALA A 127 -12.53 2.78 -6.87
CA ALA A 127 -11.90 3.78 -7.70
C ALA A 127 -13.01 4.53 -8.46
N VAL A 128 -13.02 5.86 -8.36
CA VAL A 128 -14.09 6.70 -8.93
C VAL A 128 -13.55 7.77 -9.87
N ASP A 129 -14.38 8.16 -10.84
CA ASP A 129 -14.11 9.30 -11.72
C ASP A 129 -14.38 10.65 -11.01
N ASP A 130 -14.12 11.77 -11.71
CA ASP A 130 -14.34 13.13 -11.18
C ASP A 130 -15.84 13.45 -10.92
N LYS A 131 -16.75 12.58 -11.37
CA LYS A 131 -18.20 12.69 -11.11
C LYS A 131 -18.68 11.71 -10.04
N SER A 132 -17.75 11.07 -9.33
CA SER A 132 -18.02 10.06 -8.30
C SER A 132 -18.67 8.76 -8.82
N ASN A 133 -18.61 8.48 -10.12
CA ASN A 133 -19.04 7.21 -10.66
C ASN A 133 -17.99 6.13 -10.41
N SER A 134 -18.43 4.92 -10.08
CA SER A 134 -17.53 3.77 -9.93
C SER A 134 -16.91 3.39 -11.30
N LEU A 135 -15.63 3.06 -11.25
CA LEU A 135 -14.86 2.57 -12.39
C LEU A 135 -14.67 1.04 -12.39
N ILE A 136 -15.41 0.32 -11.53
CA ILE A 136 -15.28 -1.14 -11.39
C ILE A 136 -15.54 -1.89 -12.71
N ASP A 137 -16.46 -1.40 -13.53
CA ASP A 137 -16.80 -1.96 -14.82
C ASP A 137 -15.92 -1.44 -15.99
N GLN A 138 -14.86 -0.67 -15.65
CA GLN A 138 -13.92 -0.06 -16.59
C GLN A 138 -12.47 -0.42 -16.22
N PRO A 139 -12.07 -1.70 -16.32
CA PRO A 139 -10.73 -2.14 -15.93
C PRO A 139 -9.62 -1.34 -16.66
N GLY A 140 -8.62 -0.91 -15.90
CA GLY A 140 -7.50 -0.11 -16.41
C GLY A 140 -7.76 1.40 -16.46
N VAL A 141 -9.02 1.84 -16.31
CA VAL A 141 -9.31 3.28 -16.21
C VAL A 141 -8.98 3.73 -14.77
N ALA A 142 -8.12 4.73 -14.67
CA ALA A 142 -7.64 5.22 -13.38
C ALA A 142 -8.53 6.34 -12.84
N GLY A 143 -8.74 6.34 -11.52
CA GLY A 143 -9.53 7.31 -10.78
C GLY A 143 -9.04 7.48 -9.35
N GLU A 144 -9.75 8.25 -8.55
CA GLU A 144 -9.45 8.44 -7.15
C GLU A 144 -9.86 7.21 -6.32
N LEU A 145 -8.95 6.71 -5.49
CA LEU A 145 -9.28 5.67 -4.52
C LEU A 145 -10.06 6.29 -3.35
N VAL A 146 -11.26 5.80 -3.13
CA VAL A 146 -12.17 6.29 -2.09
C VAL A 146 -12.69 5.17 -1.21
N CYS A 147 -13.17 5.52 -0.02
CA CYS A 147 -14.07 4.68 0.76
C CYS A 147 -15.47 5.32 0.77
N ARG A 148 -16.44 4.61 0.21
CA ARG A 148 -17.80 5.14 -0.05
C ARG A 148 -18.71 5.15 1.17
N GLN A 149 -18.34 4.42 2.22
CA GLN A 149 -19.12 4.27 3.44
C GLN A 149 -18.23 4.55 4.66
N PRO A 150 -18.82 4.94 5.80
CA PRO A 150 -18.11 4.99 7.06
C PRO A 150 -17.48 3.63 7.39
N PHE A 151 -16.31 3.64 7.98
CA PHE A 151 -15.55 2.44 8.34
C PHE A 151 -15.14 2.49 9.83
N PRO A 152 -14.87 1.32 10.46
CA PRO A 152 -14.68 1.23 11.91
C PRO A 152 -13.55 2.07 12.49
N SER A 153 -12.47 2.28 11.71
CA SER A 153 -11.29 3.06 12.12
C SER A 153 -11.29 4.50 11.60
N THR A 154 -12.46 5.02 11.22
CA THR A 154 -12.57 6.45 10.82
C THR A 154 -12.10 7.34 11.97
N PRO A 155 -11.10 8.21 11.76
CA PRO A 155 -10.66 9.16 12.78
C PRO A 155 -11.79 10.11 13.21
N LEU A 156 -11.80 10.48 14.46
CA LEU A 156 -12.77 11.46 14.99
C LEU A 156 -12.47 12.88 14.49
N GLY A 157 -11.22 13.17 14.12
CA GLY A 157 -10.73 14.46 13.65
C GLY A 157 -9.23 14.58 13.84
N PHE A 158 -8.68 15.75 13.50
CA PHE A 158 -7.29 16.07 13.76
C PHE A 158 -7.12 16.81 15.10
N TRP A 159 -5.96 16.62 15.73
CA TRP A 159 -5.61 17.37 16.93
C TRP A 159 -5.60 18.87 16.65
N ASN A 160 -6.25 19.66 17.50
CA ASN A 160 -6.39 21.11 17.38
C ASN A 160 -7.03 21.61 16.06
N ASP A 161 -7.85 20.81 15.40
CA ASP A 161 -8.56 21.18 14.19
C ASP A 161 -10.01 21.66 14.44
N GLY A 162 -10.50 21.54 15.66
CA GLY A 162 -11.81 22.04 16.08
C GLY A 162 -11.83 23.55 16.37
N ARG A 163 -13.03 24.10 16.70
CA ARG A 163 -13.16 25.43 17.25
C ARG A 163 -12.42 25.53 18.58
N ALA A 164 -11.83 26.70 18.84
CA ALA A 164 -10.98 26.94 20.00
C ALA A 164 -11.52 26.28 21.30
N GLY A 165 -10.80 25.32 21.83
CA GLY A 165 -10.94 24.80 23.18
C GLY A 165 -11.54 23.41 23.37
N ALA A 166 -12.17 22.79 22.40
CA ALA A 166 -12.56 21.38 22.49
C ALA A 166 -12.81 20.79 21.09
N PRO A 167 -12.08 19.77 20.68
CA PRO A 167 -12.50 18.98 19.54
C PRO A 167 -13.83 18.32 19.92
N ASP A 168 -14.93 18.74 19.30
CA ASP A 168 -16.16 17.98 19.33
C ASP A 168 -15.95 16.76 18.40
N PRO A 169 -15.87 15.53 18.91
CA PRO A 169 -15.67 14.36 18.08
C PRO A 169 -16.82 14.12 17.08
N MET A 170 -17.96 14.79 17.29
CA MET A 170 -19.11 14.73 16.39
C MET A 170 -19.05 15.79 15.28
N GLN A 171 -18.09 16.72 15.34
CA GLN A 171 -17.90 17.78 14.36
C GLN A 171 -16.42 17.87 13.95
N PRO A 172 -16.01 17.06 12.96
CA PRO A 172 -14.66 17.11 12.43
C PRO A 172 -14.29 18.53 11.99
N GLY A 173 -13.07 18.92 12.25
CA GLY A 173 -12.58 20.28 11.93
C GLY A 173 -12.34 20.51 10.44
N PRO A 174 -12.11 21.77 10.04
CA PRO A 174 -11.97 22.14 8.63
C PRO A 174 -10.77 21.48 7.93
N LYS A 175 -9.65 21.26 8.62
CA LYS A 175 -8.49 20.58 8.02
C LYS A 175 -8.78 19.10 7.73
N TYR A 176 -9.47 18.43 8.64
CA TYR A 176 -9.90 17.05 8.46
C TYR A 176 -10.86 16.92 7.28
N LEU A 177 -11.85 17.81 7.19
CA LEU A 177 -12.82 17.82 6.09
C LEU A 177 -12.14 18.12 4.74
N SER A 178 -11.25 19.11 4.70
CA SER A 178 -10.49 19.44 3.51
C SER A 178 -9.57 18.30 3.07
N ALA A 179 -8.91 17.65 4.01
CA ALA A 179 -7.96 16.56 3.69
C ALA A 179 -8.63 15.36 3.03
N TYR A 180 -9.86 15.00 3.44
CA TYR A 180 -10.47 13.74 3.05
C TYR A 180 -11.80 13.81 2.33
N PHE A 181 -12.54 14.92 2.40
CA PHE A 181 -13.92 15.02 1.89
C PHE A 181 -14.14 16.17 0.91
N GLU A 182 -13.17 17.06 0.73
CA GLU A 182 -13.32 18.20 -0.18
C GLU A 182 -13.21 17.76 -1.64
N ARG A 183 -12.31 16.84 -1.94
CA ARG A 183 -12.06 16.38 -3.29
C ARG A 183 -13.23 15.58 -3.89
N ILE A 184 -13.76 14.65 -3.11
CA ILE A 184 -14.92 13.82 -3.48
C ILE A 184 -15.96 13.93 -2.37
N PRO A 185 -16.94 14.83 -2.48
CA PRO A 185 -17.92 15.06 -1.41
C PRO A 185 -18.66 13.81 -0.98
N GLY A 186 -18.69 13.57 0.33
CA GLY A 186 -19.39 12.44 0.93
C GLY A 186 -18.63 11.10 0.91
N MET A 187 -17.42 11.06 0.38
CA MET A 187 -16.56 9.88 0.37
C MET A 187 -15.19 10.24 0.93
N TRP A 188 -14.59 9.30 1.67
CA TRP A 188 -13.21 9.46 2.10
C TRP A 188 -12.27 9.28 0.92
N ALA A 189 -11.55 10.32 0.53
CA ALA A 189 -10.52 10.29 -0.51
C ALA A 189 -9.15 10.48 0.13
N GLN A 190 -8.28 9.47 0.04
CA GLN A 190 -6.97 9.49 0.69
C GLN A 190 -5.88 10.16 -0.16
N GLY A 191 -6.18 10.47 -1.41
CA GLY A 191 -5.22 11.03 -2.34
C GLY A 191 -4.36 9.97 -3.03
N ASP A 192 -4.90 8.78 -3.25
CA ASP A 192 -4.29 7.73 -4.06
C ASP A 192 -5.02 7.59 -5.39
N PHE A 193 -4.24 7.44 -6.49
CA PHE A 193 -4.76 7.23 -7.84
C PHE A 193 -4.68 5.75 -8.17
N ALA A 194 -5.82 5.15 -8.51
CA ALA A 194 -5.96 3.70 -8.64
C ALA A 194 -6.84 3.30 -9.82
N SER A 195 -6.70 2.06 -10.28
CA SER A 195 -7.62 1.45 -11.24
C SER A 195 -8.04 0.05 -10.81
N TRP A 196 -9.25 -0.33 -11.17
CA TRP A 196 -9.70 -1.71 -11.10
C TRP A 196 -9.02 -2.54 -12.19
N THR A 197 -8.84 -3.83 -11.92
CA THR A 197 -8.36 -4.80 -12.92
C THR A 197 -9.51 -5.70 -13.39
N GLN A 198 -9.29 -6.45 -14.46
CA GLN A 198 -10.24 -7.48 -14.93
C GLN A 198 -10.47 -8.60 -13.91
N HIS A 199 -9.62 -8.74 -12.92
CA HIS A 199 -9.74 -9.73 -11.84
C HIS A 199 -10.43 -9.15 -10.59
N HIS A 200 -11.02 -7.95 -10.69
CA HIS A 200 -11.51 -7.19 -9.54
C HIS A 200 -10.45 -6.95 -8.45
N GLY A 201 -9.19 -6.86 -8.85
CA GLY A 201 -8.09 -6.36 -8.05
C GLY A 201 -7.92 -4.86 -8.25
N ILE A 202 -6.97 -4.27 -7.54
CA ILE A 202 -6.65 -2.84 -7.60
C ILE A 202 -5.16 -2.66 -7.93
N VAL A 203 -4.87 -1.74 -8.85
CA VAL A 203 -3.51 -1.23 -9.09
C VAL A 203 -3.43 0.20 -8.59
N ILE A 204 -2.45 0.49 -7.73
CA ILE A 204 -2.16 1.84 -7.27
C ILE A 204 -1.11 2.46 -8.19
N HIS A 205 -1.45 3.61 -8.78
CA HIS A 205 -0.58 4.35 -9.68
C HIS A 205 0.28 5.41 -8.99
N GLY A 206 0.05 5.64 -7.71
CA GLY A 206 0.72 6.62 -6.87
C GLY A 206 -0.25 7.59 -6.20
N ARG A 207 0.30 8.70 -5.68
CA ARG A 207 -0.50 9.75 -5.07
C ARG A 207 -1.22 10.56 -6.13
N SER A 208 -2.50 10.86 -5.91
CA SER A 208 -3.30 11.68 -6.82
C SER A 208 -2.98 13.18 -6.71
N ASP A 209 -2.47 13.62 -5.55
CA ASP A 209 -2.00 14.99 -5.30
C ASP A 209 -0.64 15.29 -5.97
N THR A 210 0.13 14.26 -6.35
CA THR A 210 1.40 14.37 -7.06
C THR A 210 1.34 13.83 -8.49
N THR A 211 0.15 13.48 -9.00
CA THR A 211 -0.03 12.97 -10.36
C THR A 211 0.31 14.07 -11.37
N LEU A 212 1.18 13.76 -12.32
CA LEU A 212 1.54 14.65 -13.41
C LEU A 212 0.41 14.70 -14.44
N ASN A 213 0.23 15.85 -15.08
CA ASN A 213 -0.78 16.06 -16.11
C ASN A 213 -0.23 16.72 -17.38
N PRO A 214 0.81 16.17 -18.03
CA PRO A 214 1.37 16.75 -19.24
C PRO A 214 0.36 16.66 -20.40
N GLY A 215 -0.09 17.84 -20.88
CA GLY A 215 -1.00 17.90 -22.02
C GLY A 215 -2.38 17.26 -21.78
N GLY A 216 -2.83 17.15 -20.52
CA GLY A 216 -4.11 16.55 -20.16
C GLY A 216 -4.09 15.03 -19.92
N VAL A 217 -2.93 14.39 -20.06
CA VAL A 217 -2.76 12.96 -19.74
C VAL A 217 -2.27 12.82 -18.29
N ARG A 218 -3.05 12.16 -17.45
CA ARG A 218 -2.65 11.88 -16.06
C ARG A 218 -1.65 10.73 -16.02
N ILE A 219 -0.47 10.98 -15.47
CA ILE A 219 0.61 9.98 -15.29
C ILE A 219 0.95 9.92 -13.81
N GLY A 220 0.82 8.73 -13.22
CA GLY A 220 1.22 8.49 -11.84
C GLY A 220 2.75 8.55 -11.69
N THR A 221 3.22 9.26 -10.66
CA THR A 221 4.68 9.36 -10.40
C THR A 221 5.32 7.99 -10.19
N ALA A 222 4.61 7.02 -9.59
CA ALA A 222 5.08 5.66 -9.41
C ALA A 222 5.36 4.92 -10.73
N GLU A 223 4.65 5.24 -11.82
CA GLU A 223 4.89 4.63 -13.13
C GLU A 223 6.23 5.07 -13.71
N ILE A 224 6.54 6.37 -13.58
CA ILE A 224 7.82 6.92 -14.05
C ILE A 224 8.97 6.39 -13.19
N THR A 225 8.84 6.44 -11.86
CA THR A 225 9.81 5.89 -10.91
C THR A 225 10.16 4.44 -11.26
N ARG A 226 9.15 3.60 -11.50
CA ARG A 226 9.36 2.20 -11.87
C ARG A 226 10.21 2.03 -13.13
N VAL A 227 9.96 2.84 -14.17
CA VAL A 227 10.72 2.76 -15.43
C VAL A 227 12.16 3.23 -15.24
N VAL A 228 12.35 4.35 -14.54
CA VAL A 228 13.67 4.94 -14.28
C VAL A 228 14.55 4.01 -13.44
N GLU A 229 13.96 3.40 -12.39
CA GLU A 229 14.68 2.51 -11.47
C GLU A 229 14.96 1.11 -12.03
N GLN A 230 14.48 0.77 -13.23
CA GLN A 230 14.93 -0.42 -13.95
C GLN A 230 16.37 -0.25 -14.49
N HIS A 231 16.85 0.97 -14.64
CA HIS A 231 18.22 1.21 -15.10
C HIS A 231 19.24 0.83 -14.02
N PRO A 232 20.24 -0.04 -14.29
CA PRO A 232 21.17 -0.57 -13.28
C PRO A 232 21.97 0.47 -12.52
N GLY A 233 22.15 1.66 -13.10
CA GLY A 233 22.88 2.79 -12.48
C GLY A 233 22.01 3.68 -11.61
N VAL A 234 20.70 3.41 -11.49
CA VAL A 234 19.76 4.21 -10.68
C VAL A 234 19.39 3.45 -9.42
N LEU A 235 19.75 3.97 -8.27
CA LEU A 235 19.43 3.39 -6.97
C LEU A 235 18.03 3.82 -6.50
N GLU A 236 17.71 5.10 -6.70
CA GLU A 236 16.47 5.73 -6.27
C GLU A 236 16.16 6.91 -7.18
N SER A 237 14.87 7.19 -7.41
CA SER A 237 14.43 8.34 -8.21
C SER A 237 13.32 9.10 -7.48
N LEU A 238 13.26 10.41 -7.72
CA LEU A 238 12.20 11.31 -7.26
C LEU A 238 11.55 11.96 -8.47
N VAL A 239 10.24 11.81 -8.59
CA VAL A 239 9.46 12.37 -9.69
C VAL A 239 8.52 13.45 -9.15
N PHE A 240 8.59 14.64 -9.72
CA PHE A 240 7.72 15.77 -9.40
C PHE A 240 7.41 16.60 -10.64
N GLY A 241 6.26 17.28 -10.63
CA GLY A 241 5.91 18.25 -11.66
C GLY A 241 6.63 19.57 -11.45
N GLN A 242 7.08 20.20 -12.53
CA GLN A 242 7.54 21.58 -12.52
C GLN A 242 6.54 22.41 -13.31
N GLU A 243 6.00 23.49 -12.69
CA GLU A 243 5.14 24.49 -13.33
C GLU A 243 5.98 25.46 -14.19
#